data_1b20e7635e9e7a15b0d420264f05cfc6
#
_entry.id   1b20e7635e9e7a15b0d420264f05cfc6
#
_cell.length_a   1.000
_cell.length_b   1.000
_cell.length_c   1.000
_cell.angle_alpha   90.00
_cell.angle_beta   90.00
_cell.angle_gamma   90.00
#
_symmetry.space_group_name_H-M   'P 1'
#
loop_
_entity.id
_entity.type
_entity.pdbx_description
1 polymer ?
#
loop_
_entity_poly.entity_id
_entity_poly.type
_entity_poly.pdbx_seq_one_letter_code
_entity_poly.pdbx_strand_id
1 'polypeptide(L)'
;FVGDHRFDDRMDDLSEAAEDANLTAITGVVARAAALDPGTLSAGGRVTRSLLLAEADNARARSEHRLAELASDQNTGAHADLLQIAPQTQASDADSAARLVERYRRSGRFLDQASERFRAGLAGGRTPAAICVERSLNQVDGYLASSLDDDPFVWLRPPQDPEGWEESAWRDELRGV
;
A
#
# COMPACT_ATOMS: atom_id res chain seq x y z
N PHE A 1 -6.28 -6.65 2.18
CA PHE A 1 -6.99 -7.03 3.40
C PHE A 1 -7.49 -8.47 3.32
N VAL A 2 -6.55 -9.40 3.42
CA VAL A 2 -6.85 -10.85 3.34
C VAL A 2 -6.84 -11.54 4.71
N GLY A 3 -6.92 -10.77 5.80
CA GLY A 3 -6.94 -11.31 7.17
C GLY A 3 -5.59 -11.82 7.68
N ASP A 4 -4.49 -11.46 7.03
CA ASP A 4 -3.15 -11.77 7.53
C ASP A 4 -2.58 -10.58 8.29
N HIS A 5 -2.69 -10.61 9.60
CA HIS A 5 -2.28 -9.55 10.52
C HIS A 5 -0.79 -9.53 10.85
N ARG A 6 0.03 -10.43 10.28
CA ARG A 6 1.47 -10.51 10.56
C ARG A 6 2.25 -9.29 10.09
N PHE A 7 1.66 -8.48 9.22
CA PHE A 7 2.30 -7.34 8.56
C PHE A 7 1.62 -6.00 8.86
N ASP A 8 0.73 -5.95 9.84
CA ASP A 8 -0.03 -4.74 10.17
C ASP A 8 0.86 -3.58 10.67
N ASP A 9 2.08 -3.89 11.11
CA ASP A 9 3.11 -2.93 11.51
C ASP A 9 3.91 -2.36 10.33
N ARG A 10 3.65 -2.78 9.09
CA ARG A 10 4.49 -2.46 7.93
C ARG A 10 3.78 -1.59 6.93
N MET A 11 4.54 -0.67 6.34
CA MET A 11 4.20 -0.02 5.07
C MET A 11 4.83 -0.78 3.92
N ASP A 12 4.25 -0.64 2.73
CA ASP A 12 4.84 -1.17 1.52
C ASP A 12 6.19 -0.49 1.25
N ASP A 13 7.13 -1.24 0.69
CA ASP A 13 8.40 -0.71 0.24
C ASP A 13 8.30 -0.41 -1.26
N LEU A 14 8.28 0.88 -1.62
CA LEU A 14 8.16 1.35 -3.00
C LEU A 14 9.52 1.49 -3.71
N SER A 15 10.63 1.09 -3.06
CA SER A 15 11.95 1.16 -3.67
C SER A 15 12.08 0.26 -4.90
N GLU A 16 12.97 0.63 -5.81
CA GLU A 16 13.30 -0.17 -7.00
C GLU A 16 13.84 -1.56 -6.59
N ALA A 17 14.63 -1.62 -5.53
CA ALA A 17 15.15 -2.88 -5.00
C ALA A 17 14.04 -3.83 -4.49
N ALA A 18 13.00 -3.28 -3.85
CA ALA A 18 11.85 -4.07 -3.41
C ALA A 18 11.03 -4.57 -4.62
N GLU A 19 10.87 -3.75 -5.65
CA GLU A 19 10.23 -4.15 -6.92
C GLU A 19 10.97 -5.31 -7.58
N ASP A 20 12.29 -5.25 -7.69
CA ASP A 20 13.14 -6.32 -8.26
C ASP A 20 13.05 -7.62 -7.44
N ALA A 21 13.08 -7.50 -6.11
CA ALA A 21 12.91 -8.66 -5.22
C ALA A 21 11.53 -9.30 -5.38
N ASN A 22 10.49 -8.49 -5.54
CA ASN A 22 9.12 -8.94 -5.75
C ASN A 22 8.97 -9.65 -7.10
N LEU A 23 9.54 -9.11 -8.16
CA LEU A 23 9.58 -9.75 -9.48
C LEU A 23 10.30 -11.10 -9.45
N THR A 24 11.40 -11.20 -8.73
CA THR A 24 12.11 -12.45 -8.52
C THR A 24 11.23 -13.49 -7.83
N ALA A 25 10.53 -13.10 -6.77
CA ALA A 25 9.60 -13.95 -6.05
C ALA A 25 8.43 -14.41 -6.94
N ILE A 26 7.81 -13.49 -7.68
CA ILE A 26 6.73 -13.76 -8.63
C ILE A 26 7.19 -14.75 -9.70
N THR A 27 8.38 -14.56 -10.27
CA THR A 27 8.95 -15.47 -11.28
C THR A 27 9.08 -16.90 -10.73
N GLY A 28 9.53 -17.05 -9.49
CA GLY A 28 9.58 -18.35 -8.82
C GLY A 28 8.22 -19.00 -8.61
N VAL A 29 7.20 -18.20 -8.27
CA VAL A 29 5.81 -18.69 -8.12
C VAL A 29 5.25 -19.10 -9.47
N VAL A 30 5.45 -18.31 -10.52
CA VAL A 30 5.02 -18.62 -11.90
C VAL A 30 5.64 -19.93 -12.38
N ALA A 31 6.94 -20.12 -12.20
CA ALA A 31 7.62 -21.35 -12.61
C ALA A 31 7.01 -22.59 -11.96
N ARG A 32 6.72 -22.53 -10.65
CA ARG A 32 6.05 -23.63 -9.92
C ARG A 32 4.64 -23.87 -10.42
N ALA A 33 3.85 -22.81 -10.65
CA ALA A 33 2.48 -22.93 -11.13
C ALA A 33 2.44 -23.44 -12.58
N ALA A 34 3.37 -23.01 -13.43
CA ALA A 34 3.46 -23.48 -14.81
C ALA A 34 3.82 -24.97 -14.91
N ALA A 35 4.64 -25.48 -13.98
CA ALA A 35 5.03 -26.88 -13.91
C ALA A 35 3.90 -27.84 -13.50
N LEU A 36 2.81 -27.33 -12.95
CA LEU A 36 1.64 -28.16 -12.62
C LEU A 36 0.92 -28.59 -13.90
N ASP A 37 0.70 -29.92 -14.07
CA ASP A 37 -0.14 -30.41 -15.15
C ASP A 37 -1.62 -30.07 -14.91
N PRO A 38 -2.23 -29.24 -15.78
CA PRO A 38 -3.65 -28.85 -15.64
C PRO A 38 -4.60 -30.08 -15.65
N GLY A 39 -4.19 -31.17 -16.27
CA GLY A 39 -4.98 -32.42 -16.33
C GLY A 39 -5.14 -33.10 -14.97
N THR A 40 -4.20 -32.88 -14.05
CA THR A 40 -4.22 -33.44 -12.69
C THR A 40 -4.99 -32.58 -11.69
N LEU A 41 -5.34 -31.32 -12.08
CA LEU A 41 -6.01 -30.37 -11.21
C LEU A 41 -7.54 -30.49 -11.27
N SER A 42 -8.19 -30.23 -10.14
CA SER A 42 -9.65 -30.05 -10.11
C SER A 42 -10.05 -28.81 -10.98
N ALA A 43 -11.34 -28.70 -11.29
CA ALA A 43 -11.85 -27.52 -12.02
C ALA A 43 -11.48 -26.19 -11.30
N GLY A 44 -11.66 -26.11 -9.98
CA GLY A 44 -11.26 -24.97 -9.17
C GLY A 44 -9.74 -24.73 -9.20
N GLY A 45 -8.95 -25.81 -9.10
CA GLY A 45 -7.48 -25.71 -9.19
C GLY A 45 -6.98 -25.16 -10.53
N ARG A 46 -7.63 -25.52 -11.64
CA ARG A 46 -7.31 -24.94 -12.96
C ARG A 46 -7.60 -23.44 -13.01
N VAL A 47 -8.74 -23.00 -12.48
CA VAL A 47 -9.11 -21.58 -12.40
C VAL A 47 -8.09 -20.82 -11.56
N THR A 48 -7.78 -21.31 -10.36
CA THR A 48 -6.79 -20.69 -9.47
C THR A 48 -5.42 -20.59 -10.16
N ARG A 49 -4.96 -21.65 -10.83
CA ARG A 49 -3.70 -21.60 -11.59
C ARG A 49 -3.73 -20.56 -12.70
N SER A 50 -4.82 -20.46 -13.46
CA SER A 50 -4.94 -19.50 -14.55
C SER A 50 -4.96 -18.05 -14.02
N LEU A 51 -5.69 -17.79 -12.94
CA LEU A 51 -5.70 -16.46 -12.30
C LEU A 51 -4.33 -16.09 -11.76
N LEU A 52 -3.64 -17.02 -11.09
CA LEU A 52 -2.29 -16.79 -10.59
C LEU A 52 -1.32 -16.38 -11.70
N LEU A 53 -1.35 -17.10 -12.83
CA LEU A 53 -0.48 -16.79 -13.98
C LEU A 53 -0.84 -15.44 -14.59
N ALA A 54 -2.13 -15.11 -14.74
CA ALA A 54 -2.57 -13.83 -15.26
C ALA A 54 -2.16 -12.65 -14.34
N GLU A 55 -2.36 -12.79 -13.02
CA GLU A 55 -1.95 -11.76 -12.07
C GLU A 55 -0.43 -11.56 -12.03
N ALA A 56 0.33 -12.65 -12.12
CA ALA A 56 1.78 -12.57 -12.19
C ALA A 56 2.27 -11.89 -13.49
N ASP A 57 1.64 -12.15 -14.63
CA ASP A 57 1.93 -11.45 -15.90
C ASP A 57 1.59 -9.97 -15.80
N ASN A 58 0.45 -9.61 -15.17
CA ASN A 58 0.09 -8.22 -14.90
C ASN A 58 1.13 -7.53 -14.01
N ALA A 59 1.55 -8.17 -12.92
CA ALA A 59 2.55 -7.61 -12.01
C ALA A 59 3.89 -7.38 -12.72
N ARG A 60 4.33 -8.34 -13.54
CA ARG A 60 5.52 -8.22 -14.37
C ARG A 60 5.42 -7.05 -15.36
N ALA A 61 4.31 -6.95 -16.09
CA ALA A 61 4.09 -5.88 -17.06
C ALA A 61 4.09 -4.49 -16.38
N ARG A 62 3.48 -4.36 -15.19
CA ARG A 62 3.50 -3.11 -14.42
C ARG A 62 4.92 -2.65 -14.09
N SER A 63 5.80 -3.56 -13.71
CA SER A 63 7.19 -3.27 -13.42
C SER A 63 7.99 -2.98 -14.70
N GLU A 64 7.88 -3.81 -15.74
CA GLU A 64 8.54 -3.60 -17.04
C GLU A 64 8.21 -2.24 -17.64
N HIS A 65 6.94 -1.79 -17.50
CA HIS A 65 6.49 -0.48 -17.93
C HIS A 65 6.73 0.64 -16.91
N ARG A 66 7.34 0.33 -15.77
CA ARG A 66 7.70 1.28 -14.71
C ARG A 66 6.50 2.12 -14.24
N LEU A 67 5.34 1.49 -14.08
CA LEU A 67 4.09 2.19 -13.74
C LEU A 67 4.15 2.90 -12.38
N ALA A 68 5.00 2.46 -11.46
CA ALA A 68 5.23 3.15 -10.19
C ALA A 68 5.76 4.58 -10.36
N GLU A 69 6.45 4.87 -11.47
CA GLU A 69 6.97 6.22 -11.80
C GLU A 69 5.88 7.16 -12.31
N LEU A 70 4.71 6.62 -12.68
CA LEU A 70 3.56 7.34 -13.21
C LEU A 70 2.38 7.43 -12.24
N ALA A 71 2.49 6.79 -11.06
CA ALA A 71 1.40 6.61 -10.11
C ALA A 71 1.12 7.89 -9.27
N SER A 72 0.95 9.03 -9.95
CA SER A 72 0.56 10.30 -9.33
C SER A 72 -0.84 10.69 -9.80
N ASP A 73 -1.86 10.18 -9.11
CA ASP A 73 -3.24 10.59 -9.31
C ASP A 73 -4.02 10.58 -7.97
N GLN A 74 -5.14 11.26 -7.97
CA GLN A 74 -5.95 11.49 -6.77
C GLN A 74 -6.66 10.23 -6.21
N ASN A 75 -6.65 9.11 -6.95
CA ASN A 75 -7.35 7.88 -6.56
C ASN A 75 -6.41 6.74 -6.19
N THR A 76 -5.26 6.64 -6.89
CA THR A 76 -4.33 5.51 -6.78
C THR A 76 -2.89 5.95 -6.52
N GLY A 77 -2.66 7.22 -6.25
CA GLY A 77 -1.35 7.73 -5.84
C GLY A 77 -1.00 7.33 -4.40
N ALA A 78 0.27 7.26 -4.07
CA ALA A 78 0.75 6.85 -2.75
C ALA A 78 0.10 7.67 -1.60
N HIS A 79 -0.08 8.98 -1.79
CA HIS A 79 -0.79 9.84 -0.83
C HIS A 79 -2.28 9.51 -0.75
N ALA A 80 -2.92 9.17 -1.88
CA ALA A 80 -4.33 8.83 -1.91
C ALA A 80 -4.60 7.51 -1.19
N ASP A 81 -3.73 6.51 -1.38
CA ASP A 81 -3.82 5.24 -0.68
C ASP A 81 -3.78 5.43 0.85
N LEU A 82 -2.87 6.29 1.35
CA LEU A 82 -2.80 6.60 2.77
C LEU A 82 -4.10 7.24 3.27
N LEU A 83 -4.57 8.30 2.62
CA LEU A 83 -5.74 9.06 3.04
C LEU A 83 -7.05 8.28 2.91
N GLN A 84 -7.16 7.35 1.94
CA GLN A 84 -8.35 6.53 1.75
C GLN A 84 -8.39 5.30 2.66
N ILE A 85 -7.23 4.69 2.94
CA ILE A 85 -7.15 3.47 3.73
C ILE A 85 -7.24 3.76 5.22
N ALA A 86 -6.64 4.86 5.70
CA ALA A 86 -6.64 5.20 7.11
C ALA A 86 -8.05 5.20 7.73
N PRO A 87 -9.06 5.90 7.19
CA PRO A 87 -10.40 5.92 7.80
C PRO A 87 -11.12 4.56 7.80
N GLN A 88 -10.67 3.63 6.96
CA GLN A 88 -11.25 2.28 6.84
C GLN A 88 -10.53 1.27 7.73
N THR A 89 -9.37 1.65 8.28
CA THR A 89 -8.57 0.77 9.11
C THR A 89 -9.14 0.70 10.52
N GLN A 90 -9.27 -0.51 11.04
CA GLN A 90 -9.74 -0.78 12.39
C GLN A 90 -8.72 -1.62 13.14
N ALA A 91 -8.39 -1.22 14.36
CA ALA A 91 -7.66 -2.06 15.29
C ALA A 91 -8.61 -3.12 15.87
N SER A 92 -8.20 -4.40 15.84
CA SER A 92 -8.99 -5.50 16.41
C SER A 92 -8.80 -5.65 17.91
N ASP A 93 -7.62 -5.29 18.40
CA ASP A 93 -7.17 -5.43 19.79
C ASP A 93 -6.05 -4.42 20.11
N ALA A 94 -5.57 -4.37 21.32
CA ALA A 94 -4.52 -3.46 21.77
C ALA A 94 -3.20 -3.66 20.99
N ASP A 95 -2.84 -4.91 20.68
CA ASP A 95 -1.62 -5.22 19.93
C ASP A 95 -1.72 -4.72 18.49
N SER A 96 -2.88 -4.86 17.84
CA SER A 96 -3.10 -4.33 16.50
C SER A 96 -3.12 -2.80 16.50
N ALA A 97 -3.65 -2.15 17.54
CA ALA A 97 -3.61 -0.71 17.71
C ALA A 97 -2.15 -0.19 17.77
N ALA A 98 -1.29 -0.85 18.56
CA ALA A 98 0.13 -0.51 18.63
C ALA A 98 0.85 -0.72 17.28
N ARG A 99 0.54 -1.81 16.57
CA ARG A 99 1.10 -2.07 15.23
C ARG A 99 0.68 -1.01 14.21
N LEU A 100 -0.54 -0.48 14.28
CA LEU A 100 -0.97 0.61 13.40
C LEU A 100 -0.16 1.89 13.62
N VAL A 101 0.12 2.26 14.87
CA VAL A 101 1.00 3.40 15.18
C VAL A 101 2.38 3.18 14.54
N GLU A 102 2.96 2.00 14.71
CA GLU A 102 4.26 1.68 14.12
C GLU A 102 4.23 1.68 12.58
N ARG A 103 3.15 1.22 11.97
CA ARG A 103 2.93 1.32 10.53
C ARG A 103 2.97 2.76 10.06
N TYR A 104 2.19 3.64 10.68
CA TYR A 104 2.07 5.04 10.24
C TYR A 104 3.31 5.88 10.55
N ARG A 105 4.12 5.53 11.55
CA ARG A 105 5.47 6.11 11.73
C ARG A 105 6.38 5.93 10.50
N ARG A 106 6.07 4.98 9.63
CA ARG A 106 6.83 4.70 8.40
C ARG A 106 6.28 5.42 7.17
N SER A 107 5.21 6.22 7.32
CA SER A 107 4.59 6.94 6.20
C SER A 107 5.55 7.90 5.51
N GLY A 108 6.42 8.59 6.28
CA GLY A 108 7.42 9.49 5.73
C GLY A 108 8.34 8.77 4.75
N ARG A 109 8.90 7.61 5.14
CA ARG A 109 9.74 6.80 4.26
C ARG A 109 8.99 6.31 3.01
N PHE A 110 7.75 5.88 3.17
CA PHE A 110 6.91 5.44 2.06
C PHE A 110 6.70 6.57 1.03
N LEU A 111 6.41 7.80 1.48
CA LEU A 111 6.26 8.97 0.63
C LEU A 111 7.58 9.42 0.00
N ASP A 112 8.70 9.30 0.71
CA ASP A 112 10.04 9.56 0.16
C ASP A 112 10.35 8.62 -1.00
N GLN A 113 10.08 7.33 -0.84
CA GLN A 113 10.26 6.33 -1.89
C GLN A 113 9.37 6.62 -3.11
N ALA A 114 8.09 6.99 -2.90
CA ALA A 114 7.22 7.44 -3.98
C ALA A 114 7.81 8.64 -4.73
N SER A 115 8.33 9.62 -3.99
CA SER A 115 8.98 10.80 -4.55
C SER A 115 10.24 10.44 -5.35
N GLU A 116 11.04 9.47 -4.91
CA GLU A 116 12.20 8.96 -5.64
C GLU A 116 11.78 8.31 -6.96
N ARG A 117 10.69 7.52 -6.95
CA ARG A 117 10.13 6.94 -8.17
C ARG A 117 9.69 8.02 -9.17
N PHE A 118 9.00 9.06 -8.73
CA PHE A 118 8.58 10.17 -9.60
C PHE A 118 9.79 10.93 -10.19
N ARG A 119 10.85 11.15 -9.40
CA ARG A 119 12.09 11.76 -9.89
C ARG A 119 12.77 10.89 -10.96
N ALA A 120 12.81 9.58 -10.75
CA ALA A 120 13.34 8.63 -11.73
C ALA A 120 12.52 8.62 -13.03
N GLY A 121 11.18 8.66 -12.92
CA GLY A 121 10.27 8.81 -14.05
C GLY A 121 10.54 10.08 -14.84
N LEU A 122 10.61 11.22 -14.15
CA LEU A 122 10.90 12.53 -14.76
C LEU A 122 12.25 12.51 -15.49
N ALA A 123 13.29 11.98 -14.87
CA ALA A 123 14.62 11.86 -15.49
C ALA A 123 14.60 10.95 -16.73
N GLY A 124 13.73 9.94 -16.75
CA GLY A 124 13.53 9.02 -17.88
C GLY A 124 12.50 9.49 -18.92
N GLY A 125 11.98 10.72 -18.80
CA GLY A 125 10.97 11.26 -19.72
C GLY A 125 9.58 10.63 -19.57
N ARG A 126 9.31 9.97 -18.45
CA ARG A 126 8.01 9.37 -18.11
C ARG A 126 7.32 10.24 -17.06
N THR A 127 6.21 10.84 -17.44
CA THR A 127 5.44 11.72 -16.57
C THR A 127 3.97 11.34 -16.58
N PRO A 128 3.29 11.46 -15.42
CA PRO A 128 1.83 11.33 -15.36
C PRO A 128 1.14 12.41 -16.24
N ALA A 129 -0.14 12.21 -16.52
CA ALA A 129 -0.94 13.26 -17.16
C ALA A 129 -1.03 14.50 -16.25
N ALA A 130 -0.91 15.70 -16.81
CA ALA A 130 -0.92 16.95 -16.06
C ALA A 130 -2.13 17.08 -15.12
N ILE A 131 -3.32 16.72 -15.59
CA ILE A 131 -4.54 16.77 -14.77
C ILE A 131 -4.47 15.85 -13.54
N CYS A 132 -3.79 14.71 -13.62
CA CYS A 132 -3.60 13.81 -12.48
C CYS A 132 -2.70 14.47 -11.44
N VAL A 133 -1.60 15.09 -11.88
CA VAL A 133 -0.68 15.82 -11.00
C VAL A 133 -1.37 17.00 -10.32
N GLU A 134 -2.09 17.82 -11.09
CA GLU A 134 -2.85 18.96 -10.56
C GLU A 134 -3.85 18.55 -9.47
N ARG A 135 -4.60 17.48 -9.70
CA ARG A 135 -5.57 16.96 -8.74
C ARG A 135 -4.89 16.39 -7.50
N SER A 136 -3.77 15.70 -7.66
CA SER A 136 -2.97 15.19 -6.54
C SER A 136 -2.42 16.33 -5.68
N LEU A 137 -1.88 17.37 -6.30
CA LEU A 137 -1.41 18.55 -5.58
C LEU A 137 -2.53 19.21 -4.80
N ASN A 138 -3.69 19.46 -5.44
CA ASN A 138 -4.85 20.06 -4.76
C ASN A 138 -5.32 19.22 -3.56
N GLN A 139 -5.26 17.89 -3.67
CA GLN A 139 -5.63 16.98 -2.58
C GLN A 139 -4.61 17.06 -1.42
N VAL A 140 -3.32 17.05 -1.73
CA VAL A 140 -2.26 17.20 -0.73
C VAL A 140 -2.31 18.57 -0.06
N ASP A 141 -2.47 19.65 -0.83
CA ASP A 141 -2.60 21.00 -0.29
C ASP A 141 -3.82 21.15 0.62
N GLY A 142 -4.95 20.54 0.21
CA GLY A 142 -6.16 20.49 1.04
C GLY A 142 -5.96 19.74 2.34
N TYR A 143 -5.27 18.59 2.30
CA TYR A 143 -4.92 17.84 3.50
C TYR A 143 -4.00 18.62 4.43
N LEU A 144 -2.93 19.24 3.90
CA LEU A 144 -1.98 20.02 4.70
C LEU A 144 -2.58 21.31 5.30
N ALA A 145 -3.67 21.81 4.72
CA ALA A 145 -4.42 22.94 5.24
C ALA A 145 -5.46 22.56 6.29
N SER A 146 -5.74 21.27 6.47
CA SER A 146 -6.73 20.79 7.46
C SER A 146 -6.18 20.83 8.88
N SER A 147 -7.08 20.81 9.86
CA SER A 147 -6.71 20.70 11.27
C SER A 147 -6.19 19.30 11.58
N LEU A 148 -5.22 19.20 12.49
CA LEU A 148 -4.78 17.90 13.02
C LEU A 148 -5.93 17.13 13.69
N ASP A 149 -6.92 17.83 14.24
CA ASP A 149 -8.10 17.19 14.83
C ASP A 149 -9.03 16.54 13.75
N ASP A 150 -8.88 16.93 12.49
CA ASP A 150 -9.60 16.34 11.36
C ASP A 150 -8.77 15.31 10.60
N ASP A 151 -7.56 15.02 11.07
CA ASP A 151 -6.63 14.10 10.41
C ASP A 151 -7.17 12.66 10.43
N PRO A 152 -7.31 12.00 9.26
CA PRO A 152 -7.82 10.63 9.16
C PRO A 152 -6.99 9.61 9.93
N PHE A 153 -5.70 9.86 10.17
CA PHE A 153 -4.85 8.99 10.97
C PHE A 153 -5.16 9.06 12.46
N VAL A 154 -5.58 10.21 12.96
CA VAL A 154 -6.03 10.37 14.36
C VAL A 154 -7.38 9.68 14.57
N TRP A 155 -8.19 9.57 13.53
CA TRP A 155 -9.55 8.99 13.59
C TRP A 155 -9.64 7.54 13.14
N LEU A 156 -8.55 6.79 13.18
CA LEU A 156 -8.59 5.33 13.02
C LEU A 156 -9.60 4.70 13.98
N ARG A 157 -10.21 3.61 13.56
CA ARG A 157 -11.20 2.92 14.40
C ARG A 157 -10.50 2.17 15.52
N PRO A 158 -10.82 2.48 16.79
CA PRO A 158 -10.21 1.82 17.94
C PRO A 158 -10.71 0.37 18.08
N PRO A 159 -10.00 -0.45 18.86
CA PRO A 159 -10.51 -1.75 19.28
C PRO A 159 -11.81 -1.60 20.08
N GLN A 160 -12.67 -2.62 20.03
CA GLN A 160 -13.89 -2.65 20.84
C GLN A 160 -13.57 -3.22 22.24
N ASP A 161 -13.72 -2.38 23.26
CA ASP A 161 -13.61 -2.72 24.69
C ASP A 161 -12.39 -3.61 25.08
N PRO A 162 -11.16 -3.22 24.73
CA PRO A 162 -9.99 -3.96 25.22
C PRO A 162 -9.74 -3.63 26.68
N GLU A 163 -9.69 -4.66 27.52
CA GLU A 163 -9.44 -4.50 28.96
C GLU A 163 -8.10 -3.79 29.23
N GLY A 164 -8.11 -2.74 30.04
CA GLY A 164 -6.91 -2.00 30.42
C GLY A 164 -6.25 -1.15 29.33
N TRP A 165 -6.96 -0.87 28.25
CA TRP A 165 -6.46 -0.06 27.14
C TRP A 165 -7.04 1.37 27.17
N GLU A 166 -6.19 2.36 26.91
CA GLU A 166 -6.55 3.77 26.96
C GLU A 166 -6.57 4.39 25.54
N GLU A 167 -7.76 4.63 25.00
CA GLU A 167 -7.95 5.21 23.67
C GLU A 167 -7.28 6.59 23.54
N SER A 168 -7.35 7.43 24.56
CA SER A 168 -6.75 8.77 24.54
C SER A 168 -5.23 8.72 24.34
N ALA A 169 -4.54 7.82 25.04
CA ALA A 169 -3.10 7.64 24.90
C ALA A 169 -2.72 7.18 23.48
N TRP A 170 -3.48 6.25 22.93
CA TRP A 170 -3.27 5.79 21.55
C TRP A 170 -3.48 6.90 20.52
N ARG A 171 -4.51 7.74 20.71
CA ARG A 171 -4.75 8.89 19.81
C ARG A 171 -3.65 9.94 19.93
N ASP A 172 -3.09 10.13 21.11
CA ASP A 172 -1.95 11.04 21.29
C ASP A 172 -0.68 10.50 20.61
N GLU A 173 -0.46 9.19 20.62
CA GLU A 173 0.60 8.57 19.82
C GLU A 173 0.37 8.76 18.32
N LEU A 174 -0.86 8.59 17.81
CA LEU A 174 -1.21 8.83 16.40
C LEU A 174 -1.00 10.29 15.98
N ARG A 175 -1.23 11.28 16.87
CA ARG A 175 -0.92 12.70 16.59
C ARG A 175 0.57 13.00 16.48
N GLY A 176 1.41 12.14 17.03
CA GLY A 176 2.86 12.26 17.01
C GLY A 176 3.56 11.55 15.85
N VAL A 177 2.79 11.00 14.89
CA VAL A 177 3.31 10.14 13.79
C VAL A 177 3.53 10.91 12.45
#